data_5655810522e8afc8befa6fcb9c77fd1a
#
_entry.id   5655810522e8afc8befa6fcb9c77fd1a
#
_cell.length_a   1.000
_cell.length_b   1.000
_cell.length_c   1.000
_cell.angle_alpha   90.00
_cell.angle_beta   90.00
_cell.angle_gamma   90.00
#
_symmetry.space_group_name_H-M   'P 1'
#
loop_
_entity.id
_entity.type
_entity.pdbx_description
1 polymer ?
#
loop_
_entity_poly.entity_id
_entity_poly.type
_entity_poly.pdbx_seq_one_letter_code
_entity_poly.pdbx_strand_id
1 'polypeptide(L)'
;MPWPKSWFSSTKDDPDSKASVASKTTQAWESATETVNEARETIKNEIPATLPSQLKAFGQPQTIVATVVLTTACLGLFKFYRSYLRRIPQATNITPGFLRRRSLVGKVTSVGDGDNFRFYHTPGGRIAGWGWIPGRRVPTDKKELKDKTIHLRLAGIDAPELAHFGRPSQPYAQEALDWLSAYVQGRRVRAYVYKIDQYNRVVGTAYVWRGLLRRDVGLQMLRAGLATVYEAKSGVEFGEGLEKKYRSAEWWAKTKRKGMWAGKSKDYESPREYKTRYTSGSPQEENKS
;
A
#
# COMPACT_ATOMS: atom_id res chain seq x y z
N MET A 1 -14.05 9.87 22.31
CA MET A 1 -13.59 8.52 22.74
C MET A 1 -12.08 8.56 22.83
N PRO A 2 -11.48 8.36 24.00
CA PRO A 2 -10.05 8.43 24.20
C PRO A 2 -9.35 7.25 23.50
N TRP A 3 -8.13 7.48 23.04
CA TRP A 3 -7.25 6.51 22.40
C TRP A 3 -6.87 5.40 23.38
N PRO A 4 -6.72 4.14 22.96
CA PRO A 4 -6.26 3.07 23.82
C PRO A 4 -4.85 3.39 24.32
N LYS A 5 -4.67 3.39 25.63
CA LYS A 5 -3.39 3.67 26.33
C LYS A 5 -2.28 2.63 26.12
N SER A 6 -2.52 1.60 25.30
CA SER A 6 -1.56 0.54 25.04
C SER A 6 -0.46 0.85 24.01
N TRP A 7 -0.44 2.08 23.44
CA TRP A 7 0.61 2.47 22.51
C TRP A 7 1.76 3.26 23.13
N PHE A 8 1.66 3.53 24.43
CA PHE A 8 2.74 4.04 25.27
C PHE A 8 3.05 3.02 26.36
N SER A 9 3.38 1.77 25.98
CA SER A 9 4.21 0.98 26.87
C SER A 9 5.59 1.60 26.82
N SER A 10 5.84 2.48 27.76
CA SER A 10 7.16 2.90 28.16
C SER A 10 7.99 1.63 28.36
N THR A 11 8.86 1.31 27.42
CA THR A 11 10.04 0.51 27.74
C THR A 11 10.72 1.28 28.86
N LYS A 12 10.75 0.69 30.07
CA LYS A 12 11.58 1.18 31.14
C LYS A 12 12.96 1.43 30.56
N ASP A 13 13.37 2.70 30.53
CA ASP A 13 14.71 3.12 30.18
C ASP A 13 15.65 2.50 31.21
N ASP A 14 16.22 1.37 30.87
CA ASP A 14 17.24 0.72 31.67
C ASP A 14 18.54 1.54 31.47
N PRO A 15 19.04 2.21 32.52
CA PRO A 15 20.22 3.07 32.40
C PRO A 15 21.45 2.29 31.92
N ASP A 16 21.53 0.99 32.21
CA ASP A 16 22.62 0.11 31.78
C ASP A 16 22.59 -0.15 30.27
N SER A 17 21.43 -0.15 29.64
CA SER A 17 21.31 -0.29 28.17
C SER A 17 21.85 0.93 27.42
N LYS A 18 21.62 2.14 27.95
CA LYS A 18 22.13 3.39 27.36
C LYS A 18 23.66 3.50 27.51
N ALA A 19 24.20 3.09 28.66
CA ALA A 19 25.64 3.04 28.88
C ALA A 19 26.33 2.01 27.96
N SER A 20 25.74 0.84 27.75
CA SER A 20 26.23 -0.21 26.84
C SER A 20 26.21 0.24 25.37
N VAL A 21 25.16 0.95 24.94
CA VAL A 21 25.07 1.47 23.57
C VAL A 21 26.06 2.63 23.36
N ALA A 22 26.21 3.51 24.34
CA ALA A 22 27.19 4.61 24.27
C ALA A 22 28.63 4.09 24.22
N SER A 23 28.98 3.07 25.03
CA SER A 23 30.33 2.47 25.02
C SER A 23 30.61 1.76 23.68
N LYS A 24 29.64 1.04 23.12
CA LYS A 24 29.80 0.38 21.81
C LYS A 24 29.92 1.38 20.66
N THR A 25 29.20 2.50 20.72
CA THR A 25 29.36 3.57 19.70
C THR A 25 30.69 4.28 19.83
N THR A 26 31.21 4.51 21.04
CA THR A 26 32.53 5.11 21.25
C THR A 26 33.63 4.17 20.77
N GLN A 27 33.58 2.88 21.12
CA GLN A 27 34.53 1.88 20.62
C GLN A 27 34.49 1.73 19.08
N ALA A 28 33.30 1.72 18.49
CA ALA A 28 33.15 1.68 17.03
C ALA A 28 33.69 2.94 16.35
N TRP A 29 33.56 4.09 16.99
CA TRP A 29 34.16 5.35 16.50
C TRP A 29 35.67 5.35 16.64
N GLU A 30 36.21 4.90 17.76
CA GLU A 30 37.66 4.79 17.99
C GLU A 30 38.30 3.81 17.00
N SER A 31 37.71 2.62 16.80
CA SER A 31 38.19 1.66 15.80
C SER A 31 38.11 2.18 14.37
N ALA A 32 37.05 2.92 14.04
CA ALA A 32 36.94 3.57 12.72
C ALA A 32 37.96 4.65 12.51
N THR A 33 38.27 5.45 13.54
CA THR A 33 39.34 6.50 13.45
C THR A 33 40.72 5.88 13.36
N GLU A 34 40.98 4.77 14.03
CA GLU A 34 42.22 4.04 13.96
C GLU A 34 42.47 3.45 12.56
N THR A 35 41.43 2.79 12.01
CA THR A 35 41.46 2.24 10.65
C THR A 35 41.67 3.35 9.59
N VAL A 36 41.04 4.51 9.77
CA VAL A 36 41.24 5.68 8.87
C VAL A 36 42.64 6.22 8.99
N ASN A 37 43.23 6.25 10.20
CA ASN A 37 44.60 6.72 10.38
C ASN A 37 45.64 5.74 9.82
N GLU A 38 45.45 4.42 9.99
CA GLU A 38 46.27 3.38 9.35
C GLU A 38 46.21 3.46 7.83
N ALA A 39 45.00 3.57 7.26
CA ALA A 39 44.82 3.76 5.83
C ALA A 39 45.51 5.05 5.33
N ARG A 40 45.47 6.11 6.14
CA ARG A 40 46.12 7.40 5.82
C ARG A 40 47.64 7.28 5.77
N GLU A 41 48.27 6.59 6.74
CA GLU A 41 49.70 6.38 6.77
C GLU A 41 50.14 5.43 5.63
N THR A 42 49.38 4.40 5.34
CA THR A 42 49.63 3.50 4.21
C THR A 42 49.57 4.25 2.89
N ILE A 43 48.53 5.05 2.66
CA ILE A 43 48.40 5.89 1.45
C ILE A 43 49.55 6.92 1.35
N LYS A 44 49.94 7.52 2.46
CA LYS A 44 51.01 8.51 2.47
C LYS A 44 52.38 7.93 2.11
N ASN A 45 52.60 6.67 2.49
CA ASN A 45 53.86 5.96 2.23
C ASN A 45 53.92 5.33 0.82
N GLU A 46 52.76 5.02 0.22
CA GLU A 46 52.70 4.44 -1.12
C GLU A 46 52.57 5.48 -2.25
N ILE A 47 52.33 6.76 -1.94
CA ILE A 47 52.21 7.80 -2.97
C ILE A 47 53.60 8.22 -3.47
N PRO A 48 53.94 7.95 -4.75
CA PRO A 48 55.23 8.39 -5.29
C PRO A 48 55.39 9.92 -5.24
N ALA A 49 56.57 10.41 -4.93
CA ALA A 49 56.88 11.83 -4.80
C ALA A 49 56.63 12.65 -6.10
N THR A 50 56.37 11.97 -7.21
CA THR A 50 56.16 12.52 -8.56
C THR A 50 54.72 12.75 -8.93
N LEU A 51 53.72 12.58 -8.00
CA LEU A 51 52.33 12.83 -8.34
C LEU A 51 52.07 14.32 -8.64
N PRO A 52 51.28 14.63 -9.71
CA PRO A 52 50.84 15.98 -10.02
C PRO A 52 50.21 16.67 -8.81
N SER A 53 50.44 17.96 -8.63
CA SER A 53 49.97 18.75 -7.48
C SER A 53 48.43 18.65 -7.25
N GLN A 54 47.69 18.41 -8.31
CA GLN A 54 46.24 18.18 -8.27
C GLN A 54 45.87 16.90 -7.52
N LEU A 55 46.67 15.82 -7.61
CA LEU A 55 46.40 14.59 -6.89
C LEU A 55 46.77 14.64 -5.41
N LYS A 56 47.74 15.51 -5.03
CA LYS A 56 48.09 15.78 -3.62
C LYS A 56 46.94 16.39 -2.83
N ALA A 57 46.04 17.12 -3.50
CA ALA A 57 44.82 17.66 -2.88
C ALA A 57 43.86 16.58 -2.38
N PHE A 58 43.83 15.38 -3.00
CA PHE A 58 43.00 14.26 -2.56
C PHE A 58 43.47 13.59 -1.27
N GLY A 59 44.73 13.74 -0.91
CA GLY A 59 45.30 13.22 0.34
C GLY A 59 45.11 14.13 1.56
N GLN A 60 44.51 15.29 1.41
CA GLN A 60 44.24 16.17 2.55
C GLN A 60 43.12 15.59 3.43
N PRO A 61 43.27 15.59 4.78
CA PRO A 61 42.25 15.04 5.69
C PRO A 61 40.85 15.63 5.47
N GLN A 62 40.78 16.92 5.16
CA GLN A 62 39.51 17.60 4.88
C GLN A 62 38.81 17.04 3.63
N THR A 63 39.58 16.75 2.57
CA THR A 63 39.03 16.17 1.33
C THR A 63 38.54 14.76 1.56
N ILE A 64 39.28 13.95 2.32
CA ILE A 64 38.87 12.57 2.67
C ILE A 64 37.59 12.60 3.47
N VAL A 65 37.50 13.42 4.52
CA VAL A 65 36.30 13.55 5.34
C VAL A 65 35.10 14.02 4.49
N ALA A 66 35.28 15.05 3.67
CA ALA A 66 34.24 15.56 2.78
C ALA A 66 33.75 14.48 1.79
N THR A 67 34.66 13.70 1.23
CA THR A 67 34.35 12.60 0.30
C THR A 67 33.54 11.50 0.99
N VAL A 68 33.95 11.09 2.20
CA VAL A 68 33.24 10.08 2.99
C VAL A 68 31.81 10.55 3.35
N VAL A 69 31.69 11.80 3.81
CA VAL A 69 30.38 12.40 4.14
C VAL A 69 29.49 12.46 2.90
N LEU A 70 30.02 12.95 1.77
CA LEU A 70 29.26 13.05 0.52
C LEU A 70 28.83 11.67 0.02
N THR A 71 29.73 10.70 0.02
CA THR A 71 29.46 9.34 -0.41
C THR A 71 28.38 8.70 0.46
N THR A 72 28.49 8.84 1.78
CA THR A 72 27.49 8.32 2.72
C THR A 72 26.13 8.98 2.52
N ALA A 73 26.12 10.30 2.32
CA ALA A 73 24.91 11.04 2.02
C ALA A 73 24.27 10.58 0.68
N CYS A 74 25.07 10.43 -0.38
CA CYS A 74 24.59 9.93 -1.66
C CYS A 74 24.02 8.51 -1.56
N LEU A 75 24.70 7.60 -0.88
CA LEU A 75 24.23 6.24 -0.64
C LEU A 75 22.93 6.23 0.20
N GLY A 76 22.86 7.07 1.22
CA GLY A 76 21.66 7.27 2.03
C GLY A 76 20.49 7.78 1.21
N LEU A 77 20.70 8.81 0.39
CA LEU A 77 19.69 9.36 -0.51
C LEU A 77 19.25 8.34 -1.57
N PHE A 78 20.20 7.59 -2.13
CA PHE A 78 19.89 6.53 -3.09
C PHE A 78 19.03 5.43 -2.46
N LYS A 79 19.41 4.96 -1.26
CA LYS A 79 18.64 3.98 -0.48
C LYS A 79 17.23 4.50 -0.15
N PHE A 80 17.13 5.77 0.27
CA PHE A 80 15.85 6.44 0.53
C PHE A 80 15.00 6.51 -0.73
N TYR A 81 15.54 6.98 -1.84
CA TYR A 81 14.86 7.02 -3.13
C TYR A 81 14.34 5.64 -3.53
N ARG A 82 15.21 4.63 -3.50
CA ARG A 82 14.85 3.25 -3.86
C ARG A 82 13.75 2.67 -2.96
N SER A 83 13.79 3.00 -1.67
CA SER A 83 12.84 2.47 -0.68
C SER A 83 11.50 3.17 -0.68
N TYR A 84 11.45 4.48 -0.92
CA TYR A 84 10.25 5.29 -0.69
C TYR A 84 9.73 6.02 -1.93
N LEU A 85 10.58 6.35 -2.89
CA LEU A 85 10.23 7.17 -4.04
C LEU A 85 10.27 6.41 -5.37
N ARG A 86 10.76 5.17 -5.37
CA ARG A 86 10.73 4.32 -6.56
C ARG A 86 9.28 3.90 -6.85
N ARG A 87 8.86 4.08 -8.10
CA ARG A 87 7.54 3.69 -8.56
C ARG A 87 7.45 2.16 -8.66
N ILE A 88 6.32 1.60 -8.21
CA ILE A 88 5.93 0.20 -8.37
C ILE A 88 4.87 0.17 -9.47
N PRO A 89 5.15 -0.37 -10.66
CA PRO A 89 4.19 -0.35 -11.77
C PRO A 89 3.08 -1.39 -11.64
N GLN A 90 3.38 -2.58 -11.13
CA GLN A 90 2.46 -3.71 -11.06
C GLN A 90 2.49 -4.39 -9.69
N ALA A 91 1.47 -5.19 -9.39
CA ALA A 91 1.39 -5.96 -8.14
C ALA A 91 2.58 -6.93 -7.98
N THR A 92 3.03 -7.54 -9.06
CA THR A 92 4.17 -8.47 -9.09
C THR A 92 5.51 -7.84 -8.67
N ASN A 93 5.63 -6.51 -8.80
CA ASN A 93 6.82 -5.77 -8.38
C ASN A 93 6.82 -5.39 -6.88
N ILE A 94 5.80 -5.80 -6.13
CA ILE A 94 5.71 -5.56 -4.70
C ILE A 94 6.52 -6.65 -3.98
N THR A 95 7.54 -6.24 -3.25
CA THR A 95 8.35 -7.19 -2.47
C THR A 95 7.59 -7.70 -1.24
N PRO A 96 7.82 -8.96 -0.79
CA PRO A 96 7.14 -9.50 0.40
C PRO A 96 7.31 -8.65 1.66
N GLY A 97 8.45 -8.00 1.85
CA GLY A 97 8.70 -7.09 2.97
C GLY A 97 7.87 -5.80 2.95
N PHE A 98 7.14 -5.53 1.86
CA PHE A 98 6.22 -4.41 1.74
C PHE A 98 4.84 -4.73 2.33
N LEU A 99 4.43 -6.00 2.22
CA LEU A 99 3.12 -6.48 2.66
C LEU A 99 2.94 -6.25 4.17
N ARG A 100 1.76 -5.77 4.56
CA ARG A 100 1.34 -5.45 5.94
C ARG A 100 2.17 -4.37 6.66
N ARG A 101 3.27 -3.89 6.06
CA ARG A 101 4.17 -2.90 6.67
C ARG A 101 4.06 -1.52 6.07
N ARG A 102 3.72 -1.42 4.79
CA ARG A 102 3.72 -0.15 4.04
C ARG A 102 2.41 0.07 3.30
N SER A 103 2.16 1.32 2.95
CA SER A 103 1.03 1.71 2.12
C SER A 103 1.51 2.27 0.79
N LEU A 104 0.74 2.05 -0.26
CA LEU A 104 0.91 2.61 -1.59
C LEU A 104 0.01 3.83 -1.75
N VAL A 105 0.56 4.91 -2.26
CA VAL A 105 -0.22 6.10 -2.64
C VAL A 105 -0.33 6.13 -4.16
N GLY A 106 -1.53 6.30 -4.69
CA GLY A 106 -1.73 6.32 -6.14
C GLY A 106 -2.97 7.09 -6.55
N LYS A 107 -3.10 7.35 -7.84
CA LYS A 107 -4.31 7.91 -8.45
C LYS A 107 -5.10 6.80 -9.11
N VAL A 108 -6.39 6.68 -8.79
CA VAL A 108 -7.28 5.68 -9.41
C VAL A 108 -7.49 6.04 -10.89
N THR A 109 -7.28 5.05 -11.74
CA THR A 109 -7.36 5.19 -13.21
C THR A 109 -8.59 4.52 -13.80
N SER A 110 -9.04 3.42 -13.22
CA SER A 110 -10.26 2.71 -13.65
C SER A 110 -10.84 1.89 -12.51
N VAL A 111 -12.15 1.72 -12.53
CA VAL A 111 -12.89 0.79 -11.67
C VAL A 111 -13.36 -0.34 -12.55
N GLY A 112 -13.11 -1.58 -12.13
CA GLY A 112 -13.42 -2.77 -12.93
C GLY A 112 -14.71 -3.45 -12.49
N ASP A 113 -14.99 -3.43 -11.17
CA ASP A 113 -16.12 -4.10 -10.55
C ASP A 113 -16.44 -3.43 -9.22
N GLY A 114 -17.52 -3.87 -8.55
CA GLY A 114 -17.98 -3.30 -7.29
C GLY A 114 -16.97 -3.39 -6.13
N ASP A 115 -16.01 -4.30 -6.18
CA ASP A 115 -15.02 -4.50 -5.11
C ASP A 115 -13.57 -4.26 -5.53
N ASN A 116 -13.31 -3.82 -6.77
CA ASN A 116 -11.96 -3.67 -7.25
C ASN A 116 -11.76 -2.46 -8.17
N PHE A 117 -10.54 -1.95 -8.20
CA PHE A 117 -10.13 -0.86 -9.09
C PHE A 117 -8.63 -0.90 -9.39
N ARG A 118 -8.23 -0.17 -10.41
CA ARG A 118 -6.82 0.01 -10.78
C ARG A 118 -6.35 1.40 -10.39
N PHE A 119 -5.14 1.50 -9.88
CA PHE A 119 -4.51 2.77 -9.58
C PHE A 119 -3.07 2.83 -10.07
N TYR A 120 -2.66 4.03 -10.47
CA TYR A 120 -1.29 4.34 -10.85
C TYR A 120 -0.52 4.76 -9.60
N HIS A 121 0.55 4.02 -9.24
CA HIS A 121 1.34 4.31 -8.05
C HIS A 121 2.11 5.63 -8.20
N THR A 122 1.93 6.53 -7.24
CA THR A 122 2.54 7.86 -7.16
C THR A 122 3.26 8.01 -5.82
N PRO A 123 4.47 7.41 -5.68
CA PRO A 123 5.20 7.42 -4.41
C PRO A 123 5.47 8.84 -3.93
N GLY A 124 5.28 9.09 -2.63
CA GLY A 124 5.37 10.43 -2.04
C GLY A 124 4.22 11.39 -2.40
N GLY A 125 3.32 11.02 -3.31
CA GLY A 125 2.14 11.80 -3.66
C GLY A 125 2.47 13.22 -4.16
N ARG A 126 1.66 14.20 -3.76
CA ARG A 126 1.87 15.61 -4.18
C ARG A 126 3.18 16.20 -3.67
N ILE A 127 3.62 15.80 -2.48
CA ILE A 127 4.88 16.30 -1.88
C ILE A 127 6.08 15.92 -2.77
N ALA A 128 6.04 14.71 -3.37
CA ALA A 128 7.05 14.29 -4.34
C ALA A 128 6.80 14.79 -5.76
N GLY A 129 5.92 15.78 -5.96
CA GLY A 129 5.73 16.44 -7.26
C GLY A 129 4.68 15.82 -8.18
N TRP A 130 4.01 14.74 -7.78
CA TRP A 130 3.01 14.10 -8.62
C TRP A 130 1.80 14.98 -8.93
N GLY A 131 1.65 15.32 -10.19
CA GLY A 131 0.53 16.10 -10.74
C GLY A 131 0.81 17.60 -10.91
N TRP A 132 2.00 18.11 -10.54
CA TRP A 132 2.40 19.50 -10.75
C TRP A 132 3.81 19.67 -11.32
N ILE A 133 4.74 18.72 -11.08
CA ILE A 133 6.06 18.75 -11.71
C ILE A 133 5.94 18.19 -13.15
N PRO A 134 6.56 18.83 -14.15
CA PRO A 134 6.68 18.25 -15.48
C PRO A 134 7.29 16.85 -15.45
N GLY A 135 6.77 15.92 -16.26
CA GLY A 135 7.21 14.51 -16.26
C GLY A 135 6.66 13.63 -15.12
N ARG A 136 6.05 14.21 -14.06
CA ARG A 136 5.40 13.45 -12.98
C ARG A 136 3.87 13.55 -13.04
N ARG A 137 3.30 13.32 -14.23
CA ARG A 137 1.86 13.25 -14.45
C ARG A 137 1.42 11.80 -14.55
N VAL A 138 0.20 11.53 -14.09
CA VAL A 138 -0.45 10.23 -14.31
C VAL A 138 -1.06 10.24 -15.70
N PRO A 139 -0.69 9.31 -16.57
CA PRO A 139 -1.28 9.21 -17.90
C PRO A 139 -2.80 9.07 -17.85
N THR A 140 -3.48 9.55 -18.87
CA THR A 140 -4.93 9.38 -19.05
C THR A 140 -5.24 8.36 -20.14
N ASP A 141 -4.33 8.16 -21.07
CA ASP A 141 -4.48 7.20 -22.15
C ASP A 141 -4.36 5.76 -21.64
N LYS A 142 -5.31 4.90 -22.04
CA LYS A 142 -5.33 3.48 -21.70
C LYS A 142 -4.08 2.74 -22.19
N LYS A 143 -3.53 3.11 -23.36
CA LYS A 143 -2.31 2.52 -23.92
C LYS A 143 -1.11 2.79 -23.02
N GLU A 144 -0.98 4.01 -22.52
CA GLU A 144 0.12 4.38 -21.62
C GLU A 144 -0.02 3.78 -20.21
N LEU A 145 -1.24 3.45 -19.79
CA LEU A 145 -1.55 2.84 -18.50
C LEU A 145 -1.37 1.32 -18.52
N LYS A 146 -1.30 0.70 -19.71
CA LYS A 146 -1.08 -0.74 -19.83
C LYS A 146 0.19 -1.14 -19.07
N ASP A 147 0.09 -2.19 -18.24
CA ASP A 147 1.17 -2.74 -17.41
C ASP A 147 1.83 -1.73 -16.43
N LYS A 148 1.19 -0.58 -16.22
CA LYS A 148 1.69 0.48 -15.32
C LYS A 148 0.74 0.80 -14.18
N THR A 149 -0.26 -0.04 -13.92
CA THR A 149 -1.26 0.13 -12.87
C THR A 149 -1.30 -1.07 -11.96
N ILE A 150 -1.59 -0.83 -10.69
CA ILE A 150 -1.78 -1.87 -9.69
C ILE A 150 -3.28 -2.15 -9.59
N HIS A 151 -3.68 -3.40 -9.73
CA HIS A 151 -5.05 -3.85 -9.54
C HIS A 151 -5.24 -4.13 -8.04
N LEU A 152 -6.15 -3.39 -7.41
CA LEU A 152 -6.50 -3.55 -6.00
C LEU A 152 -7.88 -4.15 -5.86
N ARG A 153 -7.99 -5.22 -5.07
CA ARG A 153 -9.23 -5.73 -4.52
C ARG A 153 -9.39 -5.22 -3.09
N LEU A 154 -10.55 -4.68 -2.78
CA LEU A 154 -10.87 -4.21 -1.43
C LEU A 154 -10.94 -5.39 -0.46
N ALA A 155 -10.13 -5.32 0.59
CA ALA A 155 -10.04 -6.36 1.59
C ALA A 155 -11.27 -6.37 2.51
N GLY A 156 -11.71 -7.57 2.89
CA GLY A 156 -12.76 -7.77 3.89
C GLY A 156 -14.18 -7.44 3.44
N ILE A 157 -14.37 -7.14 2.15
CA ILE A 157 -15.70 -6.96 1.56
C ILE A 157 -15.89 -7.81 0.31
N ASP A 158 -17.13 -8.07 -0.05
CA ASP A 158 -17.56 -8.70 -1.28
C ASP A 158 -18.76 -7.92 -1.83
N ALA A 159 -18.67 -7.45 -3.07
CA ALA A 159 -19.73 -6.72 -3.74
C ALA A 159 -20.53 -7.66 -4.66
N PRO A 160 -21.78 -7.32 -5.01
CA PRO A 160 -22.54 -8.04 -6.01
C PRO A 160 -21.81 -8.10 -7.34
N GLU A 161 -21.85 -9.27 -7.98
CA GLU A 161 -21.14 -9.58 -9.21
C GLU A 161 -21.87 -9.03 -10.43
N LEU A 162 -21.12 -8.38 -11.32
CA LEU A 162 -21.63 -8.01 -12.65
C LEU A 162 -21.77 -9.23 -13.55
N ALA A 163 -22.53 -9.09 -14.62
CA ALA A 163 -22.64 -10.12 -15.65
C ALA A 163 -21.25 -10.47 -16.20
N HIS A 164 -20.90 -11.75 -16.16
CA HIS A 164 -19.59 -12.22 -16.61
C HIS A 164 -19.66 -13.65 -17.13
N PHE A 165 -19.08 -13.91 -18.31
CA PHE A 165 -19.03 -15.25 -18.94
C PHE A 165 -20.37 -15.99 -18.97
N GLY A 166 -21.43 -15.34 -19.47
CA GLY A 166 -22.77 -15.94 -19.57
C GLY A 166 -23.56 -16.02 -18.26
N ARG A 167 -22.99 -15.52 -17.14
CA ARG A 167 -23.69 -15.41 -15.86
C ARG A 167 -24.45 -14.08 -15.82
N PRO A 168 -25.71 -14.05 -15.36
CA PRO A 168 -26.47 -12.81 -15.21
C PRO A 168 -25.83 -11.90 -14.15
N SER A 169 -26.12 -10.61 -14.18
CA SER A 169 -25.72 -9.69 -13.12
C SER A 169 -26.55 -9.93 -11.85
N GLN A 170 -25.91 -9.86 -10.68
CA GLN A 170 -26.64 -9.82 -9.43
C GLN A 170 -27.38 -8.50 -9.27
N PRO A 171 -28.52 -8.48 -8.54
CA PRO A 171 -29.14 -7.24 -8.13
C PRO A 171 -28.14 -6.32 -7.40
N TYR A 172 -28.22 -5.02 -7.65
CA TYR A 172 -27.32 -3.98 -7.10
C TYR A 172 -25.85 -4.04 -7.56
N ALA A 173 -25.46 -4.89 -8.50
CA ALA A 173 -24.09 -4.95 -8.99
C ALA A 173 -23.69 -3.67 -9.73
N GLN A 174 -24.58 -3.15 -10.59
CA GLN A 174 -24.33 -1.90 -11.31
C GLN A 174 -24.26 -0.71 -10.35
N GLU A 175 -25.16 -0.63 -9.37
CA GLU A 175 -25.17 0.42 -8.36
C GLU A 175 -23.91 0.39 -7.50
N ALA A 176 -23.38 -0.80 -7.17
CA ALA A 176 -22.12 -0.95 -6.45
C ALA A 176 -20.94 -0.43 -7.28
N LEU A 177 -20.87 -0.77 -8.58
CA LEU A 177 -19.87 -0.28 -9.51
C LEU A 177 -19.95 1.25 -9.66
N ASP A 178 -21.13 1.79 -9.88
CA ASP A 178 -21.34 3.23 -10.10
C ASP A 178 -20.98 4.03 -8.84
N TRP A 179 -21.38 3.52 -7.67
CA TRP A 179 -21.02 4.12 -6.41
C TRP A 179 -19.51 4.12 -6.20
N LEU A 180 -18.84 2.96 -6.40
CA LEU A 180 -17.38 2.88 -6.24
C LEU A 180 -16.69 3.81 -7.22
N SER A 181 -17.12 3.85 -8.49
CA SER A 181 -16.59 4.73 -9.51
C SER A 181 -16.72 6.20 -9.11
N ALA A 182 -17.90 6.66 -8.71
CA ALA A 182 -18.13 8.03 -8.24
C ALA A 182 -17.31 8.35 -6.97
N TYR A 183 -17.04 7.33 -6.16
CA TYR A 183 -16.33 7.52 -4.90
C TYR A 183 -14.82 7.63 -5.07
N VAL A 184 -14.19 6.86 -5.97
CA VAL A 184 -12.72 6.77 -6.07
C VAL A 184 -12.13 7.21 -7.42
N GLN A 185 -12.88 7.19 -8.53
CA GLN A 185 -12.35 7.46 -9.88
C GLN A 185 -11.62 8.80 -9.94
N GLY A 186 -10.40 8.80 -10.51
CA GLY A 186 -9.57 9.99 -10.65
C GLY A 186 -9.01 10.56 -9.34
N ARG A 187 -9.40 10.01 -8.20
CA ARG A 187 -8.93 10.47 -6.87
C ARG A 187 -7.63 9.80 -6.47
N ARG A 188 -6.94 10.42 -5.51
CA ARG A 188 -5.80 9.79 -4.85
C ARG A 188 -6.28 8.92 -3.71
N VAL A 189 -5.76 7.70 -3.70
CA VAL A 189 -6.00 6.72 -2.64
C VAL A 189 -4.70 6.35 -1.96
N ARG A 190 -4.81 5.94 -0.71
CA ARG A 190 -3.74 5.26 0.03
C ARG A 190 -4.20 3.83 0.30
N ALA A 191 -3.51 2.85 -0.28
CA ALA A 191 -3.80 1.44 -0.14
C ALA A 191 -2.83 0.78 0.85
N TYR A 192 -3.35 0.14 1.88
CA TYR A 192 -2.60 -0.75 2.76
C TYR A 192 -2.69 -2.17 2.21
N VAL A 193 -1.56 -2.73 1.84
CA VAL A 193 -1.45 -3.99 1.12
C VAL A 193 -1.26 -5.14 2.10
N TYR A 194 -2.09 -6.17 2.03
CA TYR A 194 -2.04 -7.32 2.93
C TYR A 194 -1.44 -8.56 2.26
N LYS A 195 -1.92 -8.87 1.05
CA LYS A 195 -1.45 -10.01 0.24
C LYS A 195 -1.62 -9.73 -1.25
N ILE A 196 -1.02 -10.55 -2.07
CA ILE A 196 -1.27 -10.62 -3.52
C ILE A 196 -2.03 -11.92 -3.75
N ASP A 197 -3.13 -11.86 -4.50
CA ASP A 197 -3.94 -13.04 -4.84
C ASP A 197 -3.38 -13.80 -6.06
N GLN A 198 -3.98 -14.96 -6.35
CA GLN A 198 -3.59 -15.82 -7.48
C GLN A 198 -3.79 -15.16 -8.86
N TYR A 199 -4.56 -14.08 -8.94
CA TYR A 199 -4.79 -13.30 -10.16
C TYR A 199 -3.90 -12.07 -10.26
N ASN A 200 -2.82 -12.01 -9.48
CA ASN A 200 -1.93 -10.85 -9.38
C ASN A 200 -2.63 -9.54 -8.98
N ARG A 201 -3.73 -9.64 -8.21
CA ARG A 201 -4.37 -8.48 -7.60
C ARG A 201 -3.84 -8.29 -6.18
N VAL A 202 -3.65 -7.04 -5.82
CA VAL A 202 -3.33 -6.65 -4.45
C VAL A 202 -4.61 -6.66 -3.62
N VAL A 203 -4.65 -7.43 -2.54
CA VAL A 203 -5.74 -7.38 -1.56
C VAL A 203 -5.33 -6.41 -0.46
N GLY A 204 -6.17 -5.40 -0.22
CA GLY A 204 -5.84 -4.37 0.76
C GLY A 204 -6.96 -3.39 1.05
N THR A 205 -6.80 -2.61 2.11
CA THR A 205 -7.75 -1.54 2.48
C THR A 205 -7.34 -0.23 1.81
N ALA A 206 -8.28 0.38 1.11
CA ALA A 206 -8.09 1.67 0.44
C ALA A 206 -8.73 2.80 1.23
N TYR A 207 -7.99 3.90 1.36
CA TYR A 207 -8.46 5.13 1.97
C TYR A 207 -8.44 6.27 0.97
N VAL A 208 -9.50 7.05 0.94
CA VAL A 208 -9.62 8.28 0.15
C VAL A 208 -9.84 9.48 1.06
N TRP A 209 -9.29 10.63 0.67
CA TRP A 209 -9.55 11.89 1.36
C TRP A 209 -10.89 12.48 0.90
N ARG A 210 -11.76 12.79 1.84
CA ARG A 210 -13.02 13.50 1.65
C ARG A 210 -13.05 14.69 2.60
N GLY A 211 -12.80 15.87 2.07
CA GLY A 211 -12.52 17.05 2.91
C GLY A 211 -11.26 16.82 3.74
N LEU A 212 -11.33 17.06 5.03
CA LEU A 212 -10.24 16.86 5.99
C LEU A 212 -10.14 15.43 6.53
N LEU A 213 -11.11 14.54 6.19
CA LEU A 213 -11.17 13.20 6.76
C LEU A 213 -10.73 12.14 5.77
N ARG A 214 -9.95 11.21 6.28
CA ARG A 214 -9.57 9.99 5.57
C ARG A 214 -10.64 8.92 5.76
N ARG A 215 -11.29 8.50 4.68
CA ARG A 215 -12.39 7.54 4.69
C ARG A 215 -11.94 6.22 4.10
N ASP A 216 -12.22 5.13 4.80
CA ASP A 216 -12.07 3.77 4.32
C ASP A 216 -13.16 3.48 3.28
N VAL A 217 -12.75 3.08 2.07
CA VAL A 217 -13.65 2.86 0.93
C VAL A 217 -14.58 1.67 1.19
N GLY A 218 -14.04 0.53 1.63
CA GLY A 218 -14.82 -0.67 1.93
C GLY A 218 -15.86 -0.43 3.03
N LEU A 219 -15.45 0.26 4.11
CA LEU A 219 -16.36 0.64 5.19
C LEU A 219 -17.51 1.52 4.70
N GLN A 220 -17.26 2.43 3.76
CA GLN A 220 -18.31 3.29 3.23
C GLN A 220 -19.27 2.51 2.31
N MET A 221 -18.76 1.54 1.55
CA MET A 221 -19.59 0.64 0.75
C MET A 221 -20.55 -0.20 1.62
N LEU A 222 -20.03 -0.79 2.70
CA LEU A 222 -20.84 -1.52 3.69
C LEU A 222 -21.93 -0.62 4.29
N ARG A 223 -21.61 0.62 4.65
CA ARG A 223 -22.58 1.61 5.17
C ARG A 223 -23.65 2.02 4.16
N ALA A 224 -23.29 1.98 2.87
CA ALA A 224 -24.24 2.23 1.78
C ALA A 224 -25.12 1.01 1.48
N GLY A 225 -24.79 -0.18 2.02
CA GLY A 225 -25.47 -1.43 1.71
C GLY A 225 -25.18 -1.96 0.31
N LEU A 226 -24.00 -1.67 -0.23
CA LEU A 226 -23.55 -2.06 -1.58
C LEU A 226 -22.42 -3.09 -1.55
N ALA A 227 -22.12 -3.63 -0.38
CA ALA A 227 -21.21 -4.74 -0.18
C ALA A 227 -21.58 -5.51 1.08
N THR A 228 -21.13 -6.75 1.17
CA THR A 228 -21.19 -7.61 2.36
C THR A 228 -19.82 -7.77 2.97
N VAL A 229 -19.77 -8.15 4.24
CA VAL A 229 -18.51 -8.53 4.88
C VAL A 229 -18.06 -9.87 4.32
N TYR A 230 -16.83 -9.93 3.83
CA TYR A 230 -16.24 -11.17 3.31
C TYR A 230 -16.02 -12.18 4.45
N GLU A 231 -16.63 -13.34 4.33
CA GLU A 231 -16.43 -14.45 5.28
C GLU A 231 -15.16 -15.23 4.92
N ALA A 232 -14.01 -14.76 5.42
CA ALA A 232 -12.77 -15.46 5.23
C ALA A 232 -12.70 -16.72 6.12
N LYS A 233 -12.21 -17.82 5.56
CA LYS A 233 -11.87 -19.03 6.34
C LYS A 233 -10.72 -18.79 7.35
N SER A 234 -9.94 -17.75 7.13
CA SER A 234 -8.88 -17.29 8.03
C SER A 234 -8.95 -15.76 8.12
N GLY A 235 -8.91 -15.19 9.33
CA GLY A 235 -8.99 -13.74 9.60
C GLY A 235 -7.88 -12.88 8.98
N VAL A 236 -7.08 -13.48 8.10
CA VAL A 236 -5.91 -12.88 7.42
C VAL A 236 -6.30 -11.79 6.41
N GLU A 237 -7.57 -11.70 5.99
CA GLU A 237 -8.01 -10.76 4.95
C GLU A 237 -8.40 -9.39 5.47
N PHE A 238 -8.47 -9.22 6.78
CA PHE A 238 -8.76 -7.93 7.40
C PHE A 238 -7.47 -7.24 7.88
N GLY A 239 -7.47 -5.92 7.84
CA GLY A 239 -6.53 -5.15 8.65
C GLY A 239 -6.89 -5.29 10.13
N GLU A 240 -5.91 -5.12 10.99
CA GLU A 240 -6.06 -5.25 12.43
C GLU A 240 -7.22 -4.39 12.97
N GLY A 241 -8.15 -5.00 13.69
CA GLY A 241 -9.32 -4.33 14.28
C GLY A 241 -10.39 -3.84 13.29
N LEU A 242 -10.26 -4.07 11.97
CA LEU A 242 -11.24 -3.61 10.98
C LEU A 242 -12.48 -4.49 10.90
N GLU A 243 -12.37 -5.77 11.19
CA GLU A 243 -13.48 -6.72 11.08
C GLU A 243 -14.71 -6.29 11.90
N LYS A 244 -14.51 -5.95 13.18
CA LYS A 244 -15.62 -5.47 14.05
C LYS A 244 -16.32 -4.24 13.48
N LYS A 245 -15.53 -3.30 12.90
CA LYS A 245 -16.08 -2.08 12.28
C LYS A 245 -16.89 -2.40 11.03
N TYR A 246 -16.45 -3.36 10.23
CA TYR A 246 -17.11 -3.79 9.01
C TYR A 246 -18.41 -4.52 9.33
N ARG A 247 -18.38 -5.47 10.27
CA ARG A 247 -19.59 -6.18 10.72
C ARG A 247 -20.63 -5.22 11.33
N SER A 248 -20.19 -4.25 12.12
CA SER A 248 -21.09 -3.21 12.65
C SER A 248 -21.69 -2.34 11.54
N ALA A 249 -20.90 -1.98 10.52
CA ALA A 249 -21.39 -1.17 9.41
C ALA A 249 -22.40 -1.94 8.54
N GLU A 250 -22.15 -3.22 8.27
CA GLU A 250 -23.09 -4.09 7.59
C GLU A 250 -24.39 -4.28 8.38
N TRP A 251 -24.28 -4.54 9.69
CA TRP A 251 -25.46 -4.66 10.57
C TRP A 251 -26.33 -3.41 10.51
N TRP A 252 -25.73 -2.22 10.58
CA TRP A 252 -26.44 -0.95 10.45
C TRP A 252 -27.10 -0.77 9.08
N ALA A 253 -26.43 -1.19 7.99
CA ALA A 253 -27.01 -1.14 6.65
C ALA A 253 -28.21 -2.07 6.53
N LYS A 254 -28.12 -3.29 7.07
CA LYS A 254 -29.24 -4.27 7.16
C LYS A 254 -30.41 -3.72 7.96
N THR A 255 -30.14 -3.20 9.16
CA THR A 255 -31.19 -2.64 10.03
C THR A 255 -31.91 -1.45 9.37
N LYS A 256 -31.17 -0.61 8.62
CA LYS A 256 -31.74 0.54 7.91
C LYS A 256 -32.24 0.21 6.50
N ARG A 257 -32.25 -1.06 6.09
CA ARG A 257 -32.66 -1.54 4.77
C ARG A 257 -32.04 -0.73 3.62
N LYS A 258 -30.73 -0.52 3.65
CA LYS A 258 -30.03 0.25 2.62
C LYS A 258 -29.52 -0.63 1.50
N GLY A 259 -29.53 -0.10 0.25
CA GLY A 259 -28.99 -0.76 -0.92
C GLY A 259 -29.57 -2.16 -1.10
N MET A 260 -28.74 -3.19 -1.23
CA MET A 260 -29.15 -4.58 -1.42
C MET A 260 -30.04 -5.13 -0.29
N TRP A 261 -30.08 -4.48 0.87
CA TRP A 261 -30.90 -4.85 2.02
C TRP A 261 -32.30 -4.26 1.98
N ALA A 262 -32.66 -3.46 0.94
CA ALA A 262 -33.96 -2.81 0.80
C ALA A 262 -35.08 -3.82 0.41
N GLY A 263 -34.72 -4.91 -0.28
CA GLY A 263 -35.64 -5.96 -0.72
C GLY A 263 -36.12 -6.88 0.41
N LYS A 264 -37.00 -7.82 0.07
CA LYS A 264 -37.42 -8.88 1.01
C LYS A 264 -36.23 -9.82 1.22
N SER A 265 -36.02 -10.24 2.47
CA SER A 265 -34.89 -11.12 2.85
C SER A 265 -34.87 -12.46 2.10
N LYS A 266 -36.02 -12.93 1.58
CA LYS A 266 -36.13 -14.17 0.80
C LYS A 266 -35.50 -14.09 -0.60
N ASP A 267 -35.36 -12.88 -1.15
CA ASP A 267 -34.86 -12.67 -2.52
C ASP A 267 -33.37 -12.31 -2.52
N TYR A 268 -32.75 -12.28 -1.34
CA TYR A 268 -31.33 -11.91 -1.19
C TYR A 268 -30.46 -13.15 -1.33
N GLU A 269 -29.57 -13.12 -2.35
CA GLU A 269 -28.48 -14.07 -2.52
C GLU A 269 -27.15 -13.35 -2.27
N SER A 270 -26.33 -13.90 -1.38
CA SER A 270 -25.01 -13.31 -1.11
C SER A 270 -24.08 -13.47 -2.32
N PRO A 271 -23.13 -12.54 -2.55
CA PRO A 271 -22.13 -12.68 -3.61
C PRO A 271 -21.35 -14.00 -3.55
N ARG A 272 -21.15 -14.54 -2.35
CA ARG A 272 -20.51 -15.84 -2.14
C ARG A 272 -21.38 -17.01 -2.60
N GLU A 273 -22.64 -17.04 -2.23
CA GLU A 273 -23.61 -18.08 -2.66
C GLU A 273 -23.76 -18.06 -4.17
N TYR A 274 -23.87 -16.87 -4.77
CA TYR A 274 -23.90 -16.69 -6.20
C TYR A 274 -22.67 -17.29 -6.88
N LYS A 275 -21.46 -16.97 -6.40
CA LYS A 275 -20.21 -17.54 -6.91
C LYS A 275 -20.19 -19.07 -6.80
N THR A 276 -20.60 -19.61 -5.66
CA THR A 276 -20.62 -21.05 -5.41
C THR A 276 -21.57 -21.77 -6.36
N ARG A 277 -22.78 -21.23 -6.55
CA ARG A 277 -23.78 -21.80 -7.45
C ARG A 277 -23.26 -21.97 -8.88
N TYR A 278 -22.57 -20.97 -9.41
CA TYR A 278 -22.03 -21.02 -10.77
C TYR A 278 -20.65 -21.71 -10.88
N THR A 279 -19.97 -21.96 -9.79
CA THR A 279 -18.69 -22.69 -9.78
C THR A 279 -18.92 -24.20 -9.63
N SER A 280 -19.98 -24.62 -8.94
CA SER A 280 -20.31 -26.02 -8.65
C SER A 280 -20.99 -26.75 -9.81
N GLY A 281 -21.24 -26.08 -10.96
CA GLY A 281 -21.72 -26.75 -12.18
C GLY A 281 -23.09 -27.38 -12.07
N SER A 282 -23.99 -26.87 -11.24
CA SER A 282 -25.38 -27.33 -11.23
C SER A 282 -26.07 -26.85 -12.51
N PRO A 283 -26.62 -27.74 -13.36
CA PRO A 283 -27.45 -27.33 -14.48
C PRO A 283 -28.64 -26.55 -13.95
N GLN A 284 -28.93 -25.38 -14.52
CA GLN A 284 -30.20 -24.72 -14.29
C GLN A 284 -31.29 -25.60 -14.90
N GLU A 285 -32.17 -26.10 -14.07
CA GLU A 285 -33.51 -26.49 -14.56
C GLU A 285 -34.15 -25.21 -15.12
N GLU A 286 -34.21 -25.14 -16.46
CA GLU A 286 -35.12 -24.25 -17.16
C GLU A 286 -36.53 -24.56 -16.67
N ASN A 287 -37.09 -23.73 -15.79
CA ASN A 287 -38.52 -23.69 -15.56
C ASN A 287 -39.20 -23.16 -16.82
N LYS A 288 -39.46 -24.05 -17.77
CA LYS A 288 -40.49 -23.90 -18.77
C LYS A 288 -41.83 -24.12 -18.09
N SER A 289 -42.61 -23.11 -17.95
CA SER A 289 -44.08 -23.13 -18.10
C SER A 289 -44.62 -21.70 -18.04
#